data_e1659407f7d8a709f14b3610fda12325
#
_entry.id   e1659407f7d8a709f14b3610fda12325
#
_cell.length_a   1.000
_cell.length_b   1.000
_cell.length_c   1.000
_cell.angle_alpha   90.00
_cell.angle_beta   90.00
_cell.angle_gamma   90.00
#
_symmetry.space_group_name_H-M   'P 1'
#
loop_
_entity.id
_entity.type
_entity.pdbx_description
1 polymer ?
#
loop_
_entity_poly.entity_id
_entity_poly.type
_entity_poly.pdbx_seq_one_letter_code
_entity_poly.pdbx_strand_id
1 'polypeptide(L)'
;MMITYTQEELSSIVHAFAFPGTITDWTPHGNGHINDTFLVRSTENGVLRKSILQRMNRTVFHNPTELMQNIAQVTSFLRKKITAAGGDPFRETLNLIPTTDDAWFFVDERGEFWRAFLFISDASCYDAVTDPKLFYETGNAFGRFQQMLSDFPSASLFETIPDFHNTPLRYQALLQAVQADPKGRLKNVSDEMAFFLDHADDYGVAERMKASGELPLRVTHNDTKLNNIMIDDKTGEGICVIDLDTIMPGLSIFDFGDSIRFGANTAAEDEQDVSKVSLSLPLFESYTKGFLCLLYTSPSPRDRSLS
;
A
#
# COMPACT_ATOMS: atom_id res chain seq x y z
N MET A 1 18.20 -8.20 5.45
CA MET A 1 19.37 -7.78 6.25
C MET A 1 19.61 -6.32 5.93
N MET A 2 19.61 -5.41 6.92
CA MET A 2 19.93 -4.00 6.67
C MET A 2 21.34 -3.89 6.13
N ILE A 3 21.49 -3.27 4.96
CA ILE A 3 22.81 -2.98 4.39
C ILE A 3 23.34 -1.74 5.10
N THR A 4 24.52 -1.83 5.67
CA THR A 4 25.15 -0.68 6.32
C THR A 4 25.88 0.17 5.28
N TYR A 5 25.54 1.44 5.18
CA TYR A 5 26.17 2.45 4.32
C TYR A 5 27.08 3.36 5.15
N THR A 6 28.22 3.74 4.59
CA THR A 6 29.05 4.80 5.16
C THR A 6 28.39 6.17 4.96
N GLN A 7 28.83 7.16 5.70
CA GLN A 7 28.35 8.56 5.52
C GLN A 7 28.67 9.10 4.12
N GLU A 8 29.79 8.71 3.54
CA GLU A 8 30.22 9.12 2.21
C GLU A 8 29.31 8.52 1.12
N GLU A 9 29.01 7.22 1.21
CA GLU A 9 28.08 6.54 0.30
C GLU A 9 26.69 7.15 0.39
N LEU A 10 26.15 7.37 1.60
CA LEU A 10 24.84 8.01 1.78
C LEU A 10 24.83 9.45 1.25
N SER A 11 25.93 10.19 1.44
CA SER A 11 26.06 11.54 0.89
C SER A 11 25.97 11.53 -0.64
N SER A 12 26.64 10.61 -1.31
CA SER A 12 26.55 10.46 -2.77
C SER A 12 25.12 10.18 -3.22
N ILE A 13 24.42 9.25 -2.54
CA ILE A 13 23.05 8.88 -2.84
C ILE A 13 22.09 10.05 -2.62
N VAL A 14 22.22 10.77 -1.50
CA VAL A 14 21.37 11.93 -1.18
C VAL A 14 21.54 13.03 -2.24
N HIS A 15 22.77 13.30 -2.69
CA HIS A 15 23.02 14.33 -3.69
C HIS A 15 22.67 13.92 -5.12
N ALA A 16 22.30 12.66 -5.36
CA ALA A 16 21.78 12.23 -6.65
C ALA A 16 20.33 12.68 -6.89
N PHE A 17 19.62 13.19 -5.87
CA PHE A 17 18.23 13.63 -5.97
C PHE A 17 18.11 15.17 -5.93
N ALA A 18 17.12 15.70 -6.65
CA ALA A 18 16.80 17.13 -6.70
C ALA A 18 15.96 17.58 -5.48
N PHE A 19 16.48 17.36 -4.27
CA PHE A 19 15.82 17.84 -3.06
C PHE A 19 15.66 19.35 -3.03
N PRO A 20 14.57 19.90 -2.51
CA PRO A 20 14.37 21.34 -2.44
C PRO A 20 15.40 22.02 -1.52
N GLY A 21 16.09 23.03 -2.03
CA GLY A 21 17.06 23.85 -1.29
C GLY A 21 18.41 23.16 -1.01
N THR A 22 19.11 23.62 0.02
CA THR A 22 20.43 23.09 0.42
C THR A 22 20.26 22.03 1.48
N ILE A 23 20.75 20.82 1.24
CA ILE A 23 20.70 19.69 2.17
C ILE A 23 21.55 20.02 3.41
N THR A 24 20.99 19.79 4.60
CA THR A 24 21.65 20.06 5.88
C THR A 24 22.01 18.79 6.63
N ASP A 25 21.15 17.78 6.62
CA ASP A 25 21.39 16.47 7.24
C ASP A 25 20.44 15.38 6.72
N TRP A 26 20.72 14.13 7.08
CA TRP A 26 19.86 12.97 6.89
C TRP A 26 20.01 11.98 8.04
N THR A 27 18.89 11.40 8.47
CA THR A 27 18.84 10.47 9.59
C THR A 27 17.90 9.29 9.28
N PRO A 28 18.16 8.07 9.80
CA PRO A 28 17.20 6.98 9.72
C PRO A 28 15.83 7.41 10.23
N HIS A 29 14.77 6.96 9.58
CA HIS A 29 13.41 7.37 9.89
C HIS A 29 12.41 6.22 9.78
N GLY A 30 11.46 6.14 10.75
CA GLY A 30 10.41 5.13 10.78
C GLY A 30 10.89 3.76 11.24
N ASN A 31 9.90 2.85 11.42
CA ASN A 31 10.10 1.47 11.88
C ASN A 31 9.77 0.46 10.76
N GLY A 32 9.80 0.89 9.49
CA GLY A 32 9.50 0.02 8.35
C GLY A 32 10.46 -1.16 8.29
N HIS A 33 9.91 -2.38 8.06
CA HIS A 33 10.70 -3.61 8.06
C HIS A 33 11.16 -4.02 6.64
N ILE A 34 10.63 -3.40 5.60
CA ILE A 34 10.88 -3.78 4.21
C ILE A 34 11.94 -2.87 3.58
N ASN A 35 11.71 -1.56 3.56
CA ASN A 35 12.58 -0.56 2.95
C ASN A 35 13.41 0.17 4.00
N ASP A 36 14.69 0.47 3.71
CA ASP A 36 15.46 1.38 4.56
C ASP A 36 15.05 2.82 4.26
N THR A 37 14.61 3.55 5.28
CA THR A 37 14.05 4.89 5.13
C THR A 37 14.88 5.92 5.89
N PHE A 38 15.11 7.07 5.25
CA PHE A 38 15.84 8.21 5.81
C PHE A 38 14.99 9.48 5.68
N LEU A 39 15.02 10.31 6.71
CA LEU A 39 14.52 11.67 6.68
C LEU A 39 15.65 12.59 6.26
N VAL A 40 15.51 13.22 5.09
CA VAL A 40 16.42 14.24 4.57
C VAL A 40 15.88 15.61 4.95
N ARG A 41 16.74 16.46 5.53
CA ARG A 41 16.44 17.86 5.85
C ARG A 41 17.23 18.77 4.94
N SER A 42 16.57 19.82 4.48
CA SER A 42 17.18 20.86 3.66
C SER A 42 16.64 22.23 4.04
N THR A 43 17.31 23.29 3.63
CA THR A 43 16.87 24.66 3.85
C THR A 43 16.69 25.36 2.50
N GLU A 44 15.48 25.85 2.24
CA GLU A 44 15.13 26.62 1.05
C GLU A 44 14.60 27.99 1.45
N ASN A 45 15.27 29.06 1.06
CA ASN A 45 14.93 30.45 1.42
C ASN A 45 14.76 30.65 2.95
N GLY A 46 15.59 30.01 3.75
CA GLY A 46 15.53 30.06 5.22
C GLY A 46 14.43 29.19 5.86
N VAL A 47 13.65 28.46 5.06
CA VAL A 47 12.60 27.55 5.54
C VAL A 47 13.12 26.12 5.53
N LEU A 48 12.94 25.41 6.66
CA LEU A 48 13.25 23.98 6.77
C LEU A 48 12.30 23.15 5.89
N ARG A 49 12.87 22.34 5.03
CA ARG A 49 12.17 21.34 4.22
C ARG A 49 12.51 19.93 4.70
N LYS A 50 11.57 19.05 4.58
CA LYS A 50 11.73 17.62 4.89
C LYS A 50 11.40 16.80 3.66
N SER A 51 12.11 15.70 3.48
CA SER A 51 11.89 14.74 2.40
C SER A 51 12.20 13.34 2.89
N ILE A 52 11.64 12.33 2.25
CA ILE A 52 11.90 10.93 2.52
C ILE A 52 12.80 10.39 1.42
N LEU A 53 13.87 9.71 1.81
CA LEU A 53 14.72 8.91 0.92
C LEU A 53 14.57 7.45 1.33
N GLN A 54 14.34 6.55 0.36
CA GLN A 54 14.16 5.13 0.63
C GLN A 54 15.00 4.27 -0.28
N ARG A 55 15.66 3.24 0.30
CA ARG A 55 16.22 2.12 -0.45
C ARG A 55 15.16 1.05 -0.60
N MET A 56 14.85 0.69 -1.84
CA MET A 56 13.88 -0.35 -2.17
C MET A 56 14.45 -1.75 -1.92
N ASN A 57 13.68 -2.62 -1.28
CA ASN A 57 14.09 -3.99 -1.00
C ASN A 57 13.90 -4.90 -2.23
N ARG A 58 14.99 -5.19 -2.93
CA ARG A 58 15.01 -6.03 -4.14
C ARG A 58 14.72 -7.52 -3.90
N THR A 59 14.77 -7.99 -2.66
CA THR A 59 14.37 -9.37 -2.36
C THR A 59 12.87 -9.56 -2.32
N VAL A 60 12.13 -8.47 -2.11
CA VAL A 60 10.66 -8.42 -2.14
C VAL A 60 10.18 -7.93 -3.51
N PHE A 61 10.76 -6.82 -3.99
CA PHE A 61 10.38 -6.18 -5.25
C PHE A 61 11.43 -6.48 -6.33
N HIS A 62 11.18 -7.52 -7.11
CA HIS A 62 12.17 -8.03 -8.09
C HIS A 62 12.38 -7.10 -9.29
N ASN A 63 11.41 -6.24 -9.61
CA ASN A 63 11.51 -5.27 -10.69
C ASN A 63 11.23 -3.83 -10.21
N PRO A 64 12.20 -3.17 -9.55
CA PRO A 64 12.03 -1.81 -9.05
C PRO A 64 11.70 -0.78 -10.14
N THR A 65 12.11 -1.02 -11.38
CA THR A 65 11.82 -0.12 -12.51
C THR A 65 10.33 -0.10 -12.82
N GLU A 66 9.69 -1.27 -12.95
CA GLU A 66 8.24 -1.39 -13.20
C GLU A 66 7.44 -0.85 -12.02
N LEU A 67 7.88 -1.15 -10.79
CA LEU A 67 7.28 -0.61 -9.57
C LEU A 67 7.28 0.92 -9.58
N MET A 68 8.42 1.55 -9.88
CA MET A 68 8.51 3.01 -9.92
C MET A 68 7.70 3.62 -11.08
N GLN A 69 7.55 2.92 -12.20
CA GLN A 69 6.65 3.34 -13.28
C GLN A 69 5.19 3.32 -12.83
N ASN A 70 4.74 2.29 -12.11
CA ASN A 70 3.39 2.24 -11.54
C ASN A 70 3.16 3.42 -10.59
N ILE A 71 4.06 3.64 -9.64
CA ILE A 71 3.96 4.74 -8.66
C ILE A 71 3.90 6.09 -9.37
N ALA A 72 4.78 6.34 -10.33
CA ALA A 72 4.83 7.62 -11.06
C ALA A 72 3.55 7.87 -11.86
N GLN A 73 3.01 6.86 -12.55
CA GLN A 73 1.76 6.98 -13.30
C GLN A 73 0.57 7.28 -12.37
N VAL A 74 0.42 6.51 -11.30
CA VAL A 74 -0.71 6.64 -10.37
C VAL A 74 -0.64 7.98 -9.62
N THR A 75 0.51 8.35 -9.07
CA THR A 75 0.64 9.62 -8.35
C THR A 75 0.45 10.83 -9.26
N SER A 76 0.95 10.79 -10.50
CA SER A 76 0.70 11.83 -11.50
C SER A 76 -0.77 11.98 -11.84
N PHE A 77 -1.49 10.86 -11.97
CA PHE A 77 -2.93 10.87 -12.23
C PHE A 77 -3.72 11.43 -11.03
N LEU A 78 -3.41 10.97 -9.82
CA LEU A 78 -4.03 11.47 -8.58
C LEU A 78 -3.80 12.97 -8.41
N ARG A 79 -2.58 13.49 -8.64
CA ARG A 79 -2.30 14.92 -8.57
C ARG A 79 -3.23 15.74 -9.46
N LYS A 80 -3.46 15.30 -10.70
CA LYS A 80 -4.37 15.99 -11.63
C LYS A 80 -5.82 15.99 -11.10
N LYS A 81 -6.29 14.84 -10.59
CA LYS A 81 -7.64 14.70 -10.04
C LYS A 81 -7.83 15.56 -8.79
N ILE A 82 -6.89 15.53 -7.86
CA ILE A 82 -6.91 16.31 -6.62
C ILE A 82 -6.92 17.81 -6.95
N THR A 83 -6.03 18.25 -7.83
CA THR A 83 -5.99 19.66 -8.27
C THR A 83 -7.29 20.10 -8.92
N ALA A 84 -7.86 19.27 -9.79
CA ALA A 84 -9.14 19.56 -10.45
C ALA A 84 -10.33 19.63 -9.45
N ALA A 85 -10.24 18.89 -8.34
CA ALA A 85 -11.22 18.93 -7.27
C ALA A 85 -10.98 20.09 -6.26
N GLY A 86 -9.93 20.90 -6.44
CA GLY A 86 -9.57 22.01 -5.55
C GLY A 86 -8.86 21.59 -4.26
N GLY A 87 -8.36 20.34 -4.19
CA GLY A 87 -7.56 19.81 -3.09
C GLY A 87 -6.09 20.18 -3.20
N ASP A 88 -5.30 19.76 -2.19
CA ASP A 88 -3.86 19.99 -2.11
C ASP A 88 -3.08 18.74 -2.56
N PRO A 89 -2.57 18.69 -3.80
CA PRO A 89 -1.85 17.52 -4.30
C PRO A 89 -0.49 17.31 -3.59
N PHE A 90 0.02 18.27 -2.83
CA PHE A 90 1.24 18.10 -2.04
C PHE A 90 1.01 17.36 -0.71
N ARG A 91 -0.23 17.30 -0.27
CA ARG A 91 -0.63 16.61 0.96
C ARG A 91 -1.49 15.37 0.71
N GLU A 92 -2.29 15.35 -0.36
CA GLU A 92 -3.30 14.33 -0.59
C GLU A 92 -2.84 13.15 -1.46
N THR A 93 -1.59 13.20 -1.97
CA THR A 93 -0.93 12.05 -2.62
C THR A 93 0.58 12.13 -2.44
N LEU A 94 1.27 11.00 -2.64
CA LEU A 94 2.73 10.97 -2.65
C LEU A 94 3.29 11.80 -3.81
N ASN A 95 4.38 12.52 -3.55
CA ASN A 95 5.07 13.35 -4.50
C ASN A 95 6.50 12.87 -4.65
N LEU A 96 6.81 12.26 -5.79
CA LEU A 96 8.16 11.82 -6.13
C LEU A 96 9.09 13.03 -6.29
N ILE A 97 10.29 12.92 -5.75
CA ILE A 97 11.40 13.84 -6.04
C ILE A 97 12.28 13.14 -7.07
N PRO A 98 12.48 13.72 -8.26
CA PRO A 98 13.33 13.13 -9.28
C PRO A 98 14.81 13.17 -8.88
N THR A 99 15.62 12.39 -9.55
CA THR A 99 17.07 12.57 -9.53
C THR A 99 17.47 13.85 -10.25
N THR A 100 18.73 14.24 -10.13
CA THR A 100 19.30 15.42 -10.82
C THR A 100 19.26 15.31 -12.35
N ASP A 101 19.05 14.09 -12.89
CA ASP A 101 18.91 13.76 -14.33
C ASP A 101 17.46 13.36 -14.70
N ASP A 102 16.46 13.83 -13.91
CA ASP A 102 15.03 13.64 -14.13
C ASP A 102 14.54 12.17 -14.12
N ALA A 103 15.26 11.24 -13.48
CA ALA A 103 14.80 9.88 -13.26
C ALA A 103 14.02 9.77 -11.94
N TRP A 104 13.14 8.75 -11.85
CA TRP A 104 12.33 8.50 -10.64
C TRP A 104 13.02 7.65 -9.58
N PHE A 105 14.19 7.11 -9.89
CA PHE A 105 15.03 6.34 -8.98
C PHE A 105 16.50 6.49 -9.33
N PHE A 106 17.34 6.25 -8.35
CA PHE A 106 18.80 6.19 -8.50
C PHE A 106 19.28 4.78 -8.22
N VAL A 107 20.28 4.31 -8.96
CA VAL A 107 20.96 3.03 -8.71
C VAL A 107 22.36 3.33 -8.21
N ASP A 108 22.67 2.90 -7.00
CA ASP A 108 23.99 3.11 -6.41
C ASP A 108 25.05 2.13 -6.95
N GLU A 109 26.29 2.30 -6.53
CA GLU A 109 27.43 1.47 -6.97
C GLU A 109 27.30 -0.01 -6.55
N ARG A 110 26.44 -0.31 -5.56
CA ARG A 110 26.13 -1.68 -5.12
C ARG A 110 24.98 -2.29 -5.91
N GLY A 111 24.37 -1.53 -6.83
CA GLY A 111 23.21 -1.93 -7.62
C GLY A 111 21.90 -1.83 -6.83
N GLU A 112 21.86 -1.14 -5.68
CA GLU A 112 20.64 -0.93 -4.90
C GLU A 112 19.88 0.27 -5.44
N PHE A 113 18.54 0.17 -5.41
CA PHE A 113 17.63 1.18 -5.95
C PHE A 113 17.14 2.11 -4.85
N TRP A 114 17.21 3.40 -5.11
CA TRP A 114 16.81 4.47 -4.22
C TRP A 114 15.74 5.35 -4.86
N ARG A 115 14.80 5.83 -4.06
CA ARG A 115 13.75 6.76 -4.46
C ARG A 115 13.54 7.83 -3.41
N ALA A 116 12.94 8.95 -3.79
CA ALA A 116 12.67 10.02 -2.84
C ALA A 116 11.26 10.60 -3.01
N PHE A 117 10.69 11.07 -1.88
CA PHE A 117 9.38 11.68 -1.81
C PHE A 117 9.43 12.97 -0.98
N LEU A 118 8.52 13.89 -1.27
CA LEU A 118 8.26 14.99 -0.36
C LEU A 118 7.65 14.45 0.95
N PHE A 119 8.07 15.03 2.07
CA PHE A 119 7.50 14.68 3.38
C PHE A 119 6.15 15.37 3.57
N ILE A 120 5.14 14.62 3.99
CA ILE A 120 3.82 15.15 4.33
C ILE A 120 3.85 15.58 5.79
N SER A 121 3.78 16.89 6.04
CA SER A 121 3.81 17.47 7.38
C SER A 121 2.41 17.57 8.01
N ASP A 122 2.35 17.71 9.34
CA ASP A 122 1.10 17.84 10.11
C ASP A 122 0.12 16.69 9.84
N ALA A 123 0.66 15.47 9.71
CA ALA A 123 -0.10 14.24 9.55
C ALA A 123 0.69 13.06 10.12
N SER A 124 -0.01 12.09 10.69
CA SER A 124 0.55 10.93 11.40
C SER A 124 -0.03 9.62 10.88
N CYS A 125 0.76 8.55 10.96
CA CYS A 125 0.29 7.17 10.75
C CYS A 125 0.08 6.47 12.09
N TYR A 126 -0.80 5.48 12.13
CA TYR A 126 -1.13 4.72 13.33
C TYR A 126 -0.95 3.22 13.06
N ASP A 127 -0.32 2.50 14.00
CA ASP A 127 -0.06 1.07 13.85
C ASP A 127 -1.23 0.19 14.32
N ALA A 128 -2.19 0.74 15.07
CA ALA A 128 -3.33 0.01 15.60
C ALA A 128 -4.61 0.84 15.57
N VAL A 129 -5.74 0.17 15.35
CA VAL A 129 -7.06 0.79 15.43
C VAL A 129 -7.45 0.91 16.90
N THR A 130 -7.44 2.14 17.41
CA THR A 130 -7.81 2.45 18.81
C THR A 130 -9.21 3.03 18.93
N ASP A 131 -9.80 3.54 17.84
CA ASP A 131 -11.08 4.22 17.79
C ASP A 131 -11.83 3.86 16.49
N PRO A 132 -13.12 3.50 16.55
CA PRO A 132 -13.95 3.29 15.35
C PRO A 132 -13.95 4.48 14.37
N LYS A 133 -13.84 5.72 14.87
CA LYS A 133 -13.75 6.90 14.02
C LYS A 133 -12.48 6.88 13.17
N LEU A 134 -11.33 6.53 13.76
CA LEU A 134 -10.07 6.39 13.03
C LEU A 134 -10.18 5.34 11.92
N PHE A 135 -10.87 4.23 12.20
CA PHE A 135 -11.05 3.17 11.21
C PHE A 135 -12.08 3.54 10.12
N TYR A 136 -13.08 4.38 10.45
CA TYR A 136 -13.94 5.01 9.46
C TYR A 136 -13.14 5.90 8.49
N GLU A 137 -12.25 6.75 9.01
CA GLU A 137 -11.41 7.63 8.19
C GLU A 137 -10.43 6.84 7.32
N THR A 138 -9.92 5.71 7.81
CA THR A 138 -9.12 4.77 7.02
C THR A 138 -9.93 4.21 5.84
N GLY A 139 -11.16 3.76 6.11
CA GLY A 139 -12.08 3.30 5.06
C GLY A 139 -12.40 4.41 4.05
N ASN A 140 -12.66 5.62 4.52
CA ASN A 140 -12.94 6.78 3.69
C ASN A 140 -11.74 7.13 2.78
N ALA A 141 -10.51 7.10 3.31
CA ALA A 141 -9.30 7.38 2.53
C ALA A 141 -9.07 6.34 1.43
N PHE A 142 -9.20 5.04 1.72
CA PHE A 142 -9.08 3.99 0.70
C PHE A 142 -10.24 3.99 -0.29
N GLY A 143 -11.48 4.25 0.16
CA GLY A 143 -12.63 4.42 -0.71
C GLY A 143 -12.47 5.59 -1.69
N ARG A 144 -11.96 6.74 -1.19
CA ARG A 144 -11.63 7.90 -2.01
C ARG A 144 -10.50 7.60 -3.01
N PHE A 145 -9.49 6.88 -2.58
CA PHE A 145 -8.39 6.44 -3.45
C PHE A 145 -8.92 5.57 -4.61
N GLN A 146 -9.74 4.56 -4.32
CA GLN A 146 -10.39 3.71 -5.33
C GLN A 146 -11.29 4.52 -6.26
N GLN A 147 -12.06 5.47 -5.73
CA GLN A 147 -12.92 6.33 -6.51
C GLN A 147 -12.14 7.24 -7.48
N MET A 148 -11.08 7.90 -6.99
CA MET A 148 -10.25 8.76 -7.82
C MET A 148 -9.57 8.00 -8.96
N LEU A 149 -9.23 6.72 -8.74
CA LEU A 149 -8.61 5.84 -9.73
C LEU A 149 -9.62 5.03 -10.55
N SER A 150 -10.92 5.27 -10.41
CA SER A 150 -11.97 4.47 -11.09
C SER A 150 -11.91 4.53 -12.62
N ASP A 151 -11.41 5.60 -13.19
CA ASP A 151 -11.22 5.83 -14.63
C ASP A 151 -9.74 5.76 -15.06
N PHE A 152 -8.85 5.35 -14.16
CA PHE A 152 -7.46 5.08 -14.52
C PHE A 152 -7.40 3.80 -15.36
N PRO A 153 -6.61 3.77 -16.47
CA PRO A 153 -6.44 2.58 -17.30
C PRO A 153 -5.57 1.53 -16.59
N SER A 154 -6.16 0.76 -15.69
CA SER A 154 -5.43 -0.21 -14.83
C SER A 154 -4.55 -1.18 -15.62
N ALA A 155 -4.94 -1.52 -16.86
CA ALA A 155 -4.14 -2.38 -17.75
C ALA A 155 -2.80 -1.75 -18.20
N SER A 156 -2.55 -0.45 -17.91
CA SER A 156 -1.26 0.19 -18.18
C SER A 156 -0.23 -0.04 -17.06
N LEU A 157 -0.65 -0.58 -15.93
CA LEU A 157 0.23 -0.90 -14.81
C LEU A 157 0.82 -2.31 -14.97
N PHE A 158 2.02 -2.49 -14.45
CA PHE A 158 2.69 -3.78 -14.34
C PHE A 158 2.17 -4.54 -13.12
N GLU A 159 2.03 -5.85 -13.25
CA GLU A 159 1.83 -6.75 -12.10
C GLU A 159 3.19 -7.03 -11.47
N THR A 160 3.58 -6.19 -10.50
CA THR A 160 4.92 -6.21 -9.88
C THR A 160 5.16 -7.40 -8.96
N ILE A 161 4.09 -8.00 -8.45
CA ILE A 161 4.10 -9.24 -7.70
C ILE A 161 3.09 -10.19 -8.34
N PRO A 162 3.53 -11.07 -9.26
CA PRO A 162 2.63 -11.98 -9.96
C PRO A 162 1.81 -12.84 -9.00
N ASP A 163 0.53 -13.02 -9.30
CA ASP A 163 -0.40 -13.86 -8.53
C ASP A 163 -0.54 -13.48 -7.05
N PHE A 164 -0.32 -12.20 -6.69
CA PHE A 164 -0.27 -11.75 -5.30
C PHE A 164 -1.50 -12.15 -4.47
N HIS A 165 -2.70 -12.03 -5.04
CA HIS A 165 -3.96 -12.42 -4.41
C HIS A 165 -4.66 -13.59 -5.10
N ASN A 166 -3.94 -14.42 -5.87
CA ASN A 166 -4.50 -15.59 -6.51
C ASN A 166 -4.69 -16.72 -5.50
N THR A 167 -5.83 -16.70 -4.81
CA THR A 167 -6.15 -17.68 -3.76
C THR A 167 -6.21 -19.13 -4.26
N PRO A 168 -6.74 -19.45 -5.47
CA PRO A 168 -6.64 -20.79 -6.02
C PRO A 168 -5.21 -21.34 -6.12
N LEU A 169 -4.25 -20.52 -6.60
CA LEU A 169 -2.84 -20.96 -6.68
C LEU A 169 -2.23 -21.14 -5.29
N ARG A 170 -2.55 -20.28 -4.34
CA ARG A 170 -2.11 -20.42 -2.94
C ARG A 170 -2.66 -21.69 -2.32
N TYR A 171 -3.92 -22.04 -2.58
CA TYR A 171 -4.53 -23.29 -2.12
C TYR A 171 -3.86 -24.52 -2.74
N GLN A 172 -3.55 -24.50 -4.04
CA GLN A 172 -2.78 -25.57 -4.68
C GLN A 172 -1.41 -25.75 -4.05
N ALA A 173 -0.70 -24.64 -3.76
CA ALA A 173 0.59 -24.68 -3.08
C ALA A 173 0.46 -25.28 -1.66
N LEU A 174 -0.61 -24.96 -0.93
CA LEU A 174 -0.91 -25.57 0.36
C LEU A 174 -1.10 -27.09 0.23
N LEU A 175 -1.88 -27.58 -0.73
CA LEU A 175 -2.10 -29.01 -0.96
C LEU A 175 -0.80 -29.74 -1.30
N GLN A 176 0.07 -29.13 -2.10
CA GLN A 176 1.39 -29.68 -2.40
C GLN A 176 2.28 -29.78 -1.14
N ALA A 177 2.26 -28.73 -0.30
CA ALA A 177 3.02 -28.72 0.95
C ALA A 177 2.51 -29.78 1.94
N VAL A 178 1.19 -29.99 2.00
CA VAL A 178 0.54 -31.04 2.80
C VAL A 178 0.97 -32.43 2.31
N GLN A 179 0.93 -32.67 1.00
CA GLN A 179 1.35 -33.93 0.41
C GLN A 179 2.83 -34.23 0.66
N ALA A 180 3.67 -33.23 0.62
CA ALA A 180 5.10 -33.39 0.82
C ALA A 180 5.49 -33.57 2.29
N ASP A 181 4.80 -32.90 3.21
CA ASP A 181 5.06 -32.86 4.68
C ASP A 181 6.52 -33.13 5.09
N PRO A 182 7.51 -32.39 4.58
CA PRO A 182 8.93 -32.76 4.69
C PRO A 182 9.46 -32.78 6.12
N LYS A 183 8.70 -32.22 7.06
CA LYS A 183 9.06 -32.15 8.49
C LYS A 183 8.08 -32.88 9.41
N GLY A 184 7.08 -33.60 8.87
CA GLY A 184 6.09 -34.34 9.64
C GLY A 184 5.23 -33.48 10.58
N ARG A 185 4.96 -32.21 10.20
CA ARG A 185 4.23 -31.26 11.04
C ARG A 185 2.72 -31.25 10.80
N LEU A 186 2.25 -31.87 9.73
CA LEU A 186 0.83 -31.89 9.35
C LEU A 186 -0.09 -32.35 10.50
N LYS A 187 0.35 -33.36 11.26
CA LYS A 187 -0.38 -33.88 12.43
C LYS A 187 -0.63 -32.85 13.55
N ASN A 188 0.12 -31.74 13.55
CA ASN A 188 0.01 -30.70 14.57
C ASN A 188 -0.95 -29.57 14.17
N VAL A 189 -1.47 -29.59 12.93
CA VAL A 189 -2.32 -28.56 12.32
C VAL A 189 -3.52 -29.21 11.61
N SER A 190 -4.04 -30.32 12.15
CA SER A 190 -5.12 -31.10 11.54
C SER A 190 -6.43 -30.30 11.46
N ASP A 191 -6.74 -29.52 12.49
CA ASP A 191 -7.98 -28.74 12.58
C ASP A 191 -7.95 -27.54 11.62
N GLU A 192 -6.81 -26.85 11.54
CA GLU A 192 -6.58 -25.77 10.57
C GLU A 192 -6.66 -26.32 9.14
N MET A 193 -6.12 -27.51 8.90
CA MET A 193 -6.22 -28.15 7.59
C MET A 193 -7.65 -28.53 7.23
N ALA A 194 -8.42 -29.08 8.18
CA ALA A 194 -9.83 -29.36 7.95
C ALA A 194 -10.59 -28.09 7.55
N PHE A 195 -10.37 -26.97 8.26
CA PHE A 195 -10.95 -25.67 7.94
C PHE A 195 -10.63 -25.24 6.49
N PHE A 196 -9.36 -25.31 6.07
CA PHE A 196 -8.99 -24.94 4.71
C PHE A 196 -9.60 -25.85 3.64
N LEU A 197 -9.74 -27.13 3.91
CA LEU A 197 -10.35 -28.09 2.97
C LEU A 197 -11.87 -27.85 2.85
N ASP A 198 -12.55 -27.56 3.95
CA ASP A 198 -13.99 -27.29 3.97
C ASP A 198 -14.37 -26.01 3.21
N HIS A 199 -13.44 -25.06 3.06
CA HIS A 199 -13.65 -23.81 2.33
C HIS A 199 -13.06 -23.81 0.91
N ALA A 200 -12.72 -24.98 0.36
CA ALA A 200 -12.08 -25.11 -0.94
C ALA A 200 -12.85 -24.42 -2.10
N ASP A 201 -14.18 -24.47 -2.06
CA ASP A 201 -15.06 -23.88 -3.09
C ASP A 201 -15.04 -22.33 -3.07
N ASP A 202 -14.74 -21.72 -1.93
CA ASP A 202 -14.74 -20.27 -1.75
C ASP A 202 -13.53 -19.63 -2.41
N TYR A 203 -12.39 -20.31 -2.46
CA TYR A 203 -11.10 -19.72 -2.93
C TYR A 203 -11.13 -19.32 -4.40
N GLY A 204 -11.99 -19.92 -5.21
CA GLY A 204 -12.12 -19.61 -6.63
C GLY A 204 -13.13 -18.49 -6.96
N VAL A 205 -13.88 -17.99 -5.98
CA VAL A 205 -15.00 -17.05 -6.24
C VAL A 205 -14.54 -15.79 -6.92
N ALA A 206 -13.52 -15.09 -6.38
CA ALA A 206 -13.00 -13.84 -6.95
C ALA A 206 -12.49 -14.01 -8.39
N GLU A 207 -11.74 -15.08 -8.66
CA GLU A 207 -11.20 -15.35 -10.01
C GLU A 207 -12.32 -15.73 -11.00
N ARG A 208 -13.35 -16.44 -10.57
CA ARG A 208 -14.55 -16.70 -11.43
C ARG A 208 -15.29 -15.43 -11.77
N MET A 209 -15.52 -14.54 -10.79
CA MET A 209 -16.19 -13.25 -11.01
C MET A 209 -15.36 -12.28 -11.86
N LYS A 210 -14.04 -12.32 -11.74
CA LYS A 210 -13.12 -11.62 -12.65
C LYS A 210 -13.24 -12.15 -14.08
N ALA A 211 -13.23 -13.47 -14.24
CA ALA A 211 -13.34 -14.11 -15.57
C ALA A 211 -14.70 -13.88 -16.23
N SER A 212 -15.80 -13.82 -15.46
CA SER A 212 -17.13 -13.48 -15.98
C SER A 212 -17.34 -11.98 -16.25
N GLY A 213 -16.41 -11.12 -15.83
CA GLY A 213 -16.53 -9.66 -15.93
C GLY A 213 -17.43 -9.00 -14.88
N GLU A 214 -17.93 -9.75 -13.89
CA GLU A 214 -18.70 -9.20 -12.78
C GLU A 214 -17.84 -8.31 -11.89
N LEU A 215 -16.56 -8.68 -11.68
CA LEU A 215 -15.57 -7.87 -10.99
C LEU A 215 -14.52 -7.37 -12.00
N PRO A 216 -14.57 -6.08 -12.39
CA PRO A 216 -13.57 -5.52 -13.28
C PRO A 216 -12.24 -5.31 -12.57
N LEU A 217 -11.13 -5.42 -13.32
CA LEU A 217 -9.83 -5.00 -12.83
C LEU A 217 -9.83 -3.47 -12.58
N ARG A 218 -9.27 -3.10 -11.44
CA ARG A 218 -9.06 -1.72 -10.99
C ARG A 218 -7.59 -1.53 -10.63
N VAL A 219 -7.20 -0.31 -10.30
CA VAL A 219 -5.97 -0.07 -9.56
C VAL A 219 -6.24 -0.43 -8.10
N THR A 220 -5.45 -1.34 -7.54
CA THR A 220 -5.56 -1.76 -6.13
C THR A 220 -4.26 -1.45 -5.40
N HIS A 221 -4.39 -1.12 -4.13
CA HIS A 221 -3.26 -0.88 -3.24
C HIS A 221 -2.60 -2.19 -2.79
N ASN A 222 -3.44 -3.20 -2.47
CA ASN A 222 -3.07 -4.57 -2.08
C ASN A 222 -2.36 -4.73 -0.71
N ASP A 223 -2.13 -3.64 0.01
CA ASP A 223 -1.65 -3.63 1.41
C ASP A 223 -2.34 -2.50 2.18
N THR A 224 -3.67 -2.64 2.37
CA THR A 224 -4.55 -1.58 2.87
C THR A 224 -4.62 -1.53 4.40
N LYS A 225 -3.46 -1.48 5.03
CA LYS A 225 -3.33 -1.35 6.49
C LYS A 225 -3.55 0.10 6.94
N LEU A 226 -3.96 0.27 8.20
CA LEU A 226 -4.13 1.58 8.83
C LEU A 226 -2.87 2.44 8.75
N ASN A 227 -1.69 1.85 8.95
CA ASN A 227 -0.42 2.57 8.91
C ASN A 227 0.00 3.04 7.50
N ASN A 228 -0.75 2.66 6.47
CA ASN A 228 -0.58 3.17 5.10
C ASN A 228 -1.52 4.35 4.79
N ILE A 229 -2.14 4.94 5.82
CA ILE A 229 -2.91 6.19 5.72
C ILE A 229 -2.27 7.26 6.59
N MET A 230 -2.04 8.43 5.99
CA MET A 230 -1.71 9.64 6.73
C MET A 230 -3.00 10.29 7.21
N ILE A 231 -3.12 10.47 8.52
CA ILE A 231 -4.24 11.14 9.19
C ILE A 231 -3.81 12.57 9.52
N ASP A 232 -4.57 13.56 9.12
CA ASP A 232 -4.31 14.97 9.44
C ASP A 232 -4.38 15.21 10.95
N ASP A 233 -3.34 15.76 11.53
CA ASP A 233 -3.20 15.94 12.98
C ASP A 233 -4.23 16.93 13.58
N LYS A 234 -4.84 17.78 12.74
CA LYS A 234 -5.81 18.81 13.19
C LYS A 234 -7.25 18.35 13.03
N THR A 235 -7.58 17.71 11.89
CA THR A 235 -8.96 17.34 11.55
C THR A 235 -9.27 15.90 11.95
N GLY A 236 -8.24 15.04 12.02
CA GLY A 236 -8.37 13.61 12.22
C GLY A 236 -8.90 12.87 10.97
N GLU A 237 -8.88 13.50 9.80
CA GLU A 237 -9.32 12.92 8.53
C GLU A 237 -8.17 12.20 7.83
N GLY A 238 -8.49 11.12 7.11
CA GLY A 238 -7.54 10.43 6.24
C GLY A 238 -7.26 11.26 4.99
N ILE A 239 -5.99 11.71 4.81
CA ILE A 239 -5.64 12.64 3.73
C ILE A 239 -4.81 12.02 2.61
N CYS A 240 -3.95 11.06 2.89
CA CYS A 240 -3.06 10.49 1.88
C CYS A 240 -2.86 9.00 2.09
N VAL A 241 -2.98 8.23 1.01
CA VAL A 241 -2.57 6.83 0.95
C VAL A 241 -1.09 6.79 0.61
N ILE A 242 -0.32 6.09 1.41
CA ILE A 242 1.14 5.92 1.26
C ILE A 242 1.51 4.45 1.06
N ASP A 243 2.81 4.17 0.88
CA ASP A 243 3.35 2.82 0.64
C ASP A 243 2.74 2.13 -0.59
N LEU A 244 2.92 2.77 -1.75
CA LEU A 244 2.37 2.31 -3.04
C LEU A 244 3.20 1.17 -3.68
N ASP A 245 3.99 0.41 -2.91
CA ASP A 245 4.89 -0.62 -3.43
C ASP A 245 4.16 -1.83 -4.03
N THR A 246 2.94 -2.05 -3.59
CA THR A 246 2.07 -3.14 -4.08
C THR A 246 0.99 -2.65 -5.05
N ILE A 247 1.12 -1.41 -5.56
CA ILE A 247 0.11 -0.86 -6.46
C ILE A 247 0.19 -1.52 -7.84
N MET A 248 -0.88 -2.20 -8.22
CA MET A 248 -0.97 -2.95 -9.47
C MET A 248 -2.44 -3.19 -9.87
N PRO A 249 -2.72 -3.79 -11.05
CA PRO A 249 -4.08 -4.20 -11.40
C PRO A 249 -4.59 -5.29 -10.44
N GLY A 250 -5.79 -5.12 -9.91
CA GLY A 250 -6.40 -6.10 -9.00
C GLY A 250 -7.92 -5.92 -8.88
N LEU A 251 -8.50 -6.62 -7.95
CA LEU A 251 -9.93 -6.50 -7.61
C LEU A 251 -10.09 -5.63 -6.36
N SER A 252 -10.96 -4.63 -6.40
CA SER A 252 -11.18 -3.70 -5.28
C SER A 252 -11.63 -4.39 -3.98
N ILE A 253 -12.19 -5.60 -4.09
CA ILE A 253 -12.54 -6.43 -2.91
C ILE A 253 -11.31 -6.90 -2.13
N PHE A 254 -10.12 -6.97 -2.77
CA PHE A 254 -8.88 -7.33 -2.06
C PHE A 254 -8.47 -6.23 -1.11
N ASP A 255 -8.55 -4.95 -1.53
CA ASP A 255 -8.28 -3.81 -0.67
C ASP A 255 -9.24 -3.77 0.53
N PHE A 256 -10.54 -3.99 0.28
CA PHE A 256 -11.52 -4.07 1.35
C PHE A 256 -11.23 -5.20 2.33
N GLY A 257 -10.99 -6.41 1.81
CA GLY A 257 -10.75 -7.61 2.60
C GLY A 257 -9.48 -7.50 3.45
N ASP A 258 -8.39 -6.96 2.91
CA ASP A 258 -7.14 -6.80 3.63
C ASP A 258 -7.26 -5.80 4.78
N SER A 259 -7.93 -4.67 4.57
CA SER A 259 -8.22 -3.72 5.64
C SER A 259 -9.05 -4.32 6.78
N ILE A 260 -10.08 -5.12 6.44
CA ILE A 260 -10.91 -5.80 7.46
C ILE A 260 -10.08 -6.83 8.22
N ARG A 261 -9.30 -7.64 7.53
CA ARG A 261 -8.41 -8.64 8.12
C ARG A 261 -7.46 -8.00 9.15
N PHE A 262 -6.88 -6.87 8.80
CA PHE A 262 -5.94 -6.16 9.66
C PHE A 262 -6.63 -5.39 10.77
N GLY A 263 -7.59 -4.52 10.45
CA GLY A 263 -8.07 -3.48 11.37
C GLY A 263 -9.33 -3.85 12.16
N ALA A 264 -10.13 -4.82 11.68
CA ALA A 264 -11.27 -5.33 12.45
C ALA A 264 -10.93 -6.57 13.30
N ASN A 265 -9.69 -7.01 13.30
CA ASN A 265 -9.16 -8.03 14.19
C ASN A 265 -8.96 -7.45 15.60
N THR A 266 -9.31 -8.23 16.65
CA THR A 266 -9.14 -7.86 18.05
C THR A 266 -7.76 -8.15 18.62
N ALA A 267 -6.91 -8.86 17.88
CA ALA A 267 -5.58 -9.28 18.29
C ALA A 267 -4.49 -8.76 17.33
N ALA A 268 -3.23 -8.87 17.74
CA ALA A 268 -2.09 -8.60 16.87
C ALA A 268 -2.08 -9.54 15.65
N GLU A 269 -1.48 -9.11 14.54
CA GLU A 269 -1.43 -9.86 13.29
C GLU A 269 -0.72 -11.23 13.44
N ASP A 270 0.23 -11.32 14.39
CA ASP A 270 1.02 -12.52 14.70
C ASP A 270 0.64 -13.18 16.06
N GLU A 271 -0.59 -12.91 16.58
CA GLU A 271 -1.06 -13.49 17.84
C GLU A 271 -1.08 -15.02 17.74
N GLN A 272 -0.37 -15.66 18.66
CA GLN A 272 -0.26 -17.13 18.73
C GLN A 272 -1.45 -17.79 19.45
N ASP A 273 -2.10 -17.06 20.35
CA ASP A 273 -3.29 -17.52 21.08
C ASP A 273 -4.55 -17.20 20.28
N VAL A 274 -4.99 -18.13 19.45
CA VAL A 274 -6.18 -17.97 18.60
C VAL A 274 -7.47 -17.67 19.37
N SER A 275 -7.53 -17.98 20.68
CA SER A 275 -8.69 -17.64 21.50
C SER A 275 -8.89 -16.14 21.70
N LYS A 276 -7.85 -15.33 21.49
CA LYS A 276 -7.87 -13.86 21.51
C LYS A 276 -8.26 -13.23 20.19
N VAL A 277 -8.21 -14.02 19.11
CA VAL A 277 -8.49 -13.55 17.75
C VAL A 277 -9.99 -13.58 17.51
N SER A 278 -10.58 -12.43 17.24
CA SER A 278 -12.00 -12.32 16.89
C SER A 278 -12.26 -11.11 15.99
N LEU A 279 -13.40 -11.10 15.30
CA LEU A 279 -13.83 -9.99 14.48
C LEU A 279 -14.62 -8.98 15.33
N SER A 280 -14.20 -7.73 15.33
CA SER A 280 -14.95 -6.62 15.89
C SER A 280 -16.00 -6.12 14.89
N LEU A 281 -17.28 -6.49 15.08
CA LEU A 281 -18.38 -6.01 14.24
C LEU A 281 -18.51 -4.48 14.23
N PRO A 282 -18.33 -3.74 15.34
CA PRO A 282 -18.34 -2.27 15.31
C PRO A 282 -17.24 -1.67 14.41
N LEU A 283 -16.02 -2.24 14.43
CA LEU A 283 -14.94 -1.81 13.56
C LEU A 283 -15.23 -2.17 12.09
N PHE A 284 -15.68 -3.39 11.83
CA PHE A 284 -16.13 -3.80 10.50
C PHE A 284 -17.17 -2.84 9.91
N GLU A 285 -18.21 -2.52 10.69
CA GLU A 285 -19.27 -1.59 10.27
C GLU A 285 -18.71 -0.18 10.02
N SER A 286 -17.84 0.30 10.89
CA SER A 286 -17.24 1.64 10.79
C SER A 286 -16.41 1.78 9.52
N TYR A 287 -15.51 0.84 9.26
CA TYR A 287 -14.70 0.82 8.04
C TYR A 287 -15.57 0.71 6.79
N THR A 288 -16.55 -0.21 6.80
CA THR A 288 -17.46 -0.44 5.67
C THR A 288 -18.21 0.83 5.30
N LYS A 289 -18.73 1.58 6.28
CA LYS A 289 -19.37 2.87 6.06
C LYS A 289 -18.44 3.89 5.41
N GLY A 290 -17.21 4.00 5.91
CA GLY A 290 -16.19 4.88 5.33
C GLY A 290 -15.86 4.50 3.89
N PHE A 291 -15.53 3.23 3.65
CA PHE A 291 -15.10 2.74 2.34
C PHE A 291 -16.21 2.86 1.27
N LEU A 292 -17.46 2.54 1.61
CA LEU A 292 -18.57 2.57 0.66
C LEU A 292 -19.18 3.96 0.47
N CYS A 293 -18.98 4.88 1.41
CA CYS A 293 -19.56 6.23 1.35
C CYS A 293 -19.28 6.93 0.02
N LEU A 294 -18.09 6.77 -0.52
CA LEU A 294 -17.64 7.39 -1.77
C LEU A 294 -17.84 6.51 -3.01
N LEU A 295 -17.78 5.19 -2.86
CA LEU A 295 -17.96 4.27 -3.98
C LEU A 295 -19.39 4.24 -4.50
N TYR A 296 -20.39 4.40 -3.61
CA TYR A 296 -21.81 4.47 -4.01
C TYR A 296 -22.20 5.77 -4.71
N THR A 297 -21.41 6.83 -4.59
CA THR A 297 -21.66 8.11 -5.29
C THR A 297 -21.09 8.13 -6.71
N SER A 298 -20.29 7.14 -7.10
CA SER A 298 -19.80 6.99 -8.48
C SER A 298 -20.81 6.23 -9.32
N PRO A 299 -21.19 6.72 -10.54
CA PRO A 299 -22.04 5.95 -11.44
C PRO A 299 -21.36 4.61 -11.77
N SER A 300 -22.07 3.51 -11.51
CA SER A 300 -21.66 2.17 -11.88
C SER A 300 -21.33 2.09 -13.38
N PRO A 301 -20.39 1.24 -13.82
CA PRO A 301 -20.23 0.95 -15.25
C PRO A 301 -21.56 0.55 -15.95
N ARG A 302 -22.50 -0.03 -15.21
CA ARG A 302 -23.87 -0.34 -15.69
C ARG A 302 -24.72 0.93 -15.93
N ASP A 303 -24.49 1.98 -15.14
CA ASP A 303 -25.24 3.24 -15.29
C ASP A 303 -24.79 4.06 -16.50
N ARG A 304 -23.56 3.83 -17.00
CA ARG A 304 -23.01 4.47 -18.20
C ARG A 304 -23.53 3.84 -19.50
N SER A 305 -24.10 2.65 -19.44
CA SER A 305 -24.66 1.96 -20.64
C SER A 305 -26.12 2.30 -20.92
N LEU A 306 -26.74 3.13 -20.08
CA LEU A 306 -28.16 3.55 -20.19
C LEU A 306 -28.36 5.05 -20.52
N SER A 307 -27.25 5.76 -20.83
CA SER A 307 -27.31 7.18 -21.25
C SER A 307 -26.89 7.38 -22.69
#